data_3dc4938d5f083f18f2deeb2afcddd301
#
_entry.id   3dc4938d5f083f18f2deeb2afcddd301
#
_cell.length_a   1.000
_cell.length_b   1.000
_cell.length_c   1.000
_cell.angle_alpha   90.00
_cell.angle_beta   90.00
_cell.angle_gamma   90.00
#
_symmetry.space_group_name_H-M   'P 1'
#
loop_
_entity.id
_entity.type
_entity.pdbx_description
1 polymer ?
#
loop_
_entity_poly.entity_id
_entity_poly.type
_entity_poly.pdbx_seq_one_letter_code
_entity_poly.pdbx_strand_id
1 'polypeptide(L)'
;MNKEYLQTAIQAAIAAGLEIMKIYSRPESDWEVEYKEDNSPLTLADRMAHKTIMEYLEQTPFPVLSEEGAHEDYAVRRNWSTMWVVDPLDGTKEFVKRNGEFTVNIALVENNTPVLGVIYVPALKIIYYGTMEKGAFKGAVDADTLSVMHTLRMPLNHLEETPYTVVASRSHMSPETVAYIENLRQEKGEVQMVQGGSSLKICYVAEGVAQQYPRLGPTMEWDTAAGHAIVKAAGGEMYNAETGEPVVYNKEDLHSPWFIVKGYDA
;
A
#
# COMPACT_ATOMS: atom_id res chain seq x y z
N MET A 1 -1.97 -22.05 6.70
CA MET A 1 -2.60 -21.51 5.49
C MET A 1 -1.84 -20.30 4.95
N ASN A 2 -1.52 -19.30 5.76
CA ASN A 2 -0.95 -18.05 5.27
C ASN A 2 0.53 -18.06 4.81
N LYS A 3 1.32 -19.12 5.08
CA LYS A 3 2.75 -19.12 4.73
C LYS A 3 2.98 -19.24 3.22
N GLU A 4 2.21 -20.07 2.55
CA GLU A 4 2.29 -20.30 1.11
C GLU A 4 1.83 -19.05 0.33
N TYR A 5 0.67 -18.49 0.69
CA TYR A 5 0.13 -17.29 0.06
C TYR A 5 1.00 -16.04 0.29
N LEU A 6 1.62 -15.91 1.48
CA LEU A 6 2.57 -14.84 1.72
C LEU A 6 3.80 -14.97 0.80
N GLN A 7 4.33 -16.18 0.62
CA GLN A 7 5.46 -16.38 -0.27
C GLN A 7 5.08 -16.10 -1.73
N THR A 8 3.90 -16.55 -2.15
CA THR A 8 3.36 -16.26 -3.50
C THR A 8 3.25 -14.75 -3.73
N ALA A 9 2.67 -14.00 -2.79
CA ALA A 9 2.54 -12.54 -2.89
C ALA A 9 3.89 -11.83 -2.91
N ILE A 10 4.86 -12.26 -2.09
CA ILE A 10 6.22 -11.71 -2.10
C ILE A 10 6.88 -11.92 -3.45
N GLN A 11 6.83 -13.14 -4.00
CA GLN A 11 7.43 -13.45 -5.30
C GLN A 11 6.75 -12.68 -6.43
N ALA A 12 5.41 -12.59 -6.42
CA ALA A 12 4.64 -11.81 -7.38
C ALA A 12 5.04 -10.33 -7.36
N ALA A 13 5.12 -9.73 -6.16
CA ALA A 13 5.49 -8.33 -6.00
C ALA A 13 6.92 -8.04 -6.48
N ILE A 14 7.87 -8.91 -6.16
CA ILE A 14 9.27 -8.75 -6.60
C ILE A 14 9.37 -8.91 -8.12
N ALA A 15 8.75 -9.96 -8.69
CA ALA A 15 8.75 -10.19 -10.13
C ALA A 15 8.11 -9.02 -10.91
N ALA A 16 6.97 -8.51 -10.43
CA ALA A 16 6.33 -7.33 -11.01
C ALA A 16 7.22 -6.08 -10.93
N GLY A 17 7.86 -5.86 -9.78
CA GLY A 17 8.80 -4.76 -9.61
C GLY A 17 9.99 -4.83 -10.55
N LEU A 18 10.47 -6.02 -10.93
CA LEU A 18 11.50 -6.17 -11.94
C LEU A 18 11.01 -5.74 -13.32
N GLU A 19 9.78 -6.09 -13.71
CA GLU A 19 9.19 -5.63 -14.97
C GLU A 19 9.04 -4.10 -14.98
N ILE A 20 8.56 -3.52 -13.87
CA ILE A 20 8.50 -2.06 -13.69
C ILE A 20 9.88 -1.44 -13.91
N MET A 21 10.93 -1.94 -13.26
CA MET A 21 12.27 -1.38 -13.33
C MET A 21 12.92 -1.52 -14.72
N LYS A 22 12.59 -2.57 -15.49
CA LYS A 22 13.00 -2.68 -16.90
C LYS A 22 12.45 -1.53 -17.74
N ILE A 23 11.22 -1.10 -17.50
CA ILE A 23 10.59 0.01 -18.21
C ILE A 23 11.10 1.34 -17.67
N TYR A 24 11.18 1.48 -16.34
CA TYR A 24 11.69 2.67 -15.66
C TYR A 24 13.09 3.08 -16.11
N SER A 25 13.95 2.11 -16.48
CA SER A 25 15.31 2.35 -16.98
C SER A 25 15.37 2.81 -18.43
N ARG A 26 14.24 2.73 -19.19
CA ARG A 26 14.19 3.17 -20.59
C ARG A 26 13.98 4.68 -20.71
N PRO A 27 14.19 5.27 -21.91
CA PRO A 27 13.72 6.62 -22.20
C PRO A 27 12.21 6.76 -22.00
N GLU A 28 11.76 7.94 -21.61
CA GLU A 28 10.34 8.22 -21.34
C GLU A 28 9.43 8.00 -22.58
N SER A 29 9.98 8.20 -23.80
CA SER A 29 9.28 7.88 -25.04
C SER A 29 8.79 6.44 -25.16
N ASP A 30 9.41 5.52 -24.42
CA ASP A 30 9.13 4.09 -24.49
C ASP A 30 8.16 3.61 -23.39
N TRP A 31 7.65 4.53 -22.57
CA TRP A 31 6.76 4.20 -21.46
C TRP A 31 5.30 4.02 -21.86
N GLU A 32 4.92 4.41 -23.07
CA GLU A 32 3.56 4.31 -23.59
C GLU A 32 2.54 4.92 -22.61
N VAL A 33 2.80 6.17 -22.17
CA VAL A 33 1.94 6.84 -21.20
C VAL A 33 0.60 7.17 -21.85
N GLU A 34 -0.45 6.59 -21.30
CA GLU A 34 -1.85 6.89 -21.59
C GLU A 34 -2.48 7.57 -20.39
N TYR A 35 -3.66 8.17 -20.56
CA TYR A 35 -4.40 8.77 -19.46
C TYR A 35 -5.77 8.11 -19.34
N LYS A 36 -6.11 7.65 -18.14
CA LYS A 36 -7.43 7.11 -17.80
C LYS A 36 -8.49 8.23 -17.82
N GLU A 37 -9.76 7.88 -17.67
CA GLU A 37 -10.87 8.86 -17.68
C GLU A 37 -10.75 9.90 -16.56
N ASP A 38 -10.15 9.54 -15.43
CA ASP A 38 -9.88 10.42 -14.29
C ASP A 38 -8.57 11.24 -14.43
N ASN A 39 -7.94 11.22 -15.61
CA ASN A 39 -6.64 11.84 -15.91
C ASN A 39 -5.46 11.27 -15.09
N SER A 40 -5.58 10.10 -14.48
CA SER A 40 -4.42 9.39 -13.94
C SER A 40 -3.61 8.76 -15.09
N PRO A 41 -2.27 8.76 -15.00
CA PRO A 41 -1.44 8.10 -16.01
C PRO A 41 -1.51 6.58 -15.88
N LEU A 42 -1.54 5.90 -17.01
CA LEU A 42 -1.36 4.46 -17.17
C LEU A 42 -0.16 4.25 -18.08
N THR A 43 0.77 3.43 -17.68
CA THR A 43 1.99 3.16 -18.46
C THR A 43 2.10 1.70 -18.86
N LEU A 44 3.04 1.41 -19.75
CA LEU A 44 3.41 0.03 -20.04
C LEU A 44 3.85 -0.74 -18.77
N ALA A 45 4.43 -0.02 -17.78
CA ALA A 45 4.86 -0.62 -16.52
C ALA A 45 3.68 -1.16 -15.71
N ASP A 46 2.57 -0.42 -15.62
CA ASP A 46 1.35 -0.87 -14.93
C ASP A 46 0.82 -2.17 -15.56
N ARG A 47 0.71 -2.21 -16.90
CA ARG A 47 0.22 -3.38 -17.64
C ARG A 47 1.13 -4.61 -17.49
N MET A 48 2.44 -4.42 -17.56
CA MET A 48 3.40 -5.52 -17.41
C MET A 48 3.44 -6.04 -15.97
N ALA A 49 3.38 -5.15 -14.98
CA ALA A 49 3.29 -5.52 -13.58
C ALA A 49 2.01 -6.32 -13.29
N HIS A 50 0.85 -5.82 -13.76
CA HIS A 50 -0.42 -6.53 -13.62
C HIS A 50 -0.34 -7.95 -14.19
N LYS A 51 0.09 -8.09 -15.44
CA LYS A 51 0.24 -9.40 -16.09
C LYS A 51 1.11 -10.34 -15.26
N THR A 52 2.26 -9.85 -14.81
CA THR A 52 3.20 -10.66 -14.01
C THR A 52 2.58 -11.10 -12.68
N ILE A 53 1.87 -10.20 -11.97
CA ILE A 53 1.19 -10.56 -10.72
C ILE A 53 0.13 -11.64 -10.95
N MET A 54 -0.66 -11.52 -12.02
CA MET A 54 -1.69 -12.50 -12.35
C MET A 54 -1.12 -13.90 -12.58
N GLU A 55 0.06 -14.04 -13.21
CA GLU A 55 0.72 -15.34 -13.40
C GLU A 55 0.99 -16.11 -12.08
N TYR A 56 1.13 -15.39 -10.95
CA TYR A 56 1.28 -15.99 -9.62
C TYR A 56 -0.07 -16.19 -8.92
N LEU A 57 -0.94 -15.17 -8.92
CA LEU A 57 -2.14 -15.18 -8.10
C LEU A 57 -3.25 -16.08 -8.66
N GLU A 58 -3.34 -16.25 -9.99
CA GLU A 58 -4.27 -17.18 -10.64
C GLU A 58 -3.99 -18.66 -10.32
N GLN A 59 -2.81 -18.98 -9.79
CA GLN A 59 -2.51 -20.31 -9.28
C GLN A 59 -3.13 -20.58 -7.90
N THR A 60 -3.71 -19.56 -7.27
CA THR A 60 -4.42 -19.68 -5.99
C THR A 60 -5.93 -19.79 -6.23
N PRO A 61 -6.71 -20.34 -5.28
CA PRO A 61 -8.15 -20.53 -5.46
C PRO A 61 -8.97 -19.26 -5.28
N PHE A 62 -8.35 -18.08 -5.13
CA PHE A 62 -9.02 -16.84 -4.78
C PHE A 62 -9.16 -15.91 -5.97
N PRO A 63 -10.31 -15.24 -6.15
CA PRO A 63 -10.46 -14.19 -7.14
C PRO A 63 -9.54 -13.00 -6.86
N VAL A 64 -9.25 -12.24 -7.92
CA VAL A 64 -8.36 -11.07 -7.86
C VAL A 64 -9.15 -9.81 -8.22
N LEU A 65 -9.14 -8.82 -7.34
CA LEU A 65 -9.55 -7.45 -7.61
C LEU A 65 -8.28 -6.61 -7.82
N SER A 66 -8.02 -6.22 -9.06
CA SER A 66 -6.83 -5.45 -9.42
C SER A 66 -7.23 -4.13 -10.09
N GLU A 67 -6.52 -3.05 -9.82
CA GLU A 67 -6.73 -1.75 -10.47
C GLU A 67 -6.76 -1.84 -12.00
N GLU A 68 -5.85 -2.65 -12.58
CA GLU A 68 -5.68 -2.80 -14.03
C GLU A 68 -6.48 -4.01 -14.60
N GLY A 69 -7.30 -4.65 -13.77
CA GLY A 69 -8.12 -5.79 -14.16
C GLY A 69 -9.54 -5.41 -14.54
N ALA A 70 -10.25 -6.36 -15.15
CA ALA A 70 -11.70 -6.25 -15.27
C ALA A 70 -12.35 -6.47 -13.90
N HIS A 71 -13.24 -5.57 -13.52
CA HIS A 71 -13.91 -5.66 -12.23
C HIS A 71 -15.25 -6.42 -12.39
N GLU A 72 -15.40 -7.49 -11.64
CA GLU A 72 -16.67 -8.19 -11.53
C GLU A 72 -17.74 -7.31 -10.85
N ASP A 73 -18.98 -7.49 -11.24
CA ASP A 73 -20.10 -6.79 -10.61
C ASP A 73 -20.17 -7.07 -9.10
N TYR A 74 -20.58 -6.08 -8.33
CA TYR A 74 -20.71 -6.24 -6.87
C TYR A 74 -21.63 -7.39 -6.46
N ALA A 75 -22.67 -7.67 -7.24
CA ALA A 75 -23.55 -8.82 -7.00
C ALA A 75 -22.78 -10.16 -7.00
N VAL A 76 -21.67 -10.26 -7.71
CA VAL A 76 -20.75 -11.40 -7.71
C VAL A 76 -19.75 -11.26 -6.57
N ARG A 77 -19.01 -10.13 -6.53
CA ARG A 77 -17.93 -9.88 -5.57
C ARG A 77 -18.35 -9.96 -4.10
N ARG A 78 -19.55 -9.52 -3.75
CA ARG A 78 -20.08 -9.57 -2.36
C ARG A 78 -20.09 -10.99 -1.77
N ASN A 79 -20.01 -12.02 -2.60
CA ASN A 79 -19.97 -13.42 -2.17
C ASN A 79 -18.53 -13.95 -2.00
N TRP A 80 -17.52 -13.16 -2.30
CA TRP A 80 -16.12 -13.53 -2.13
C TRP A 80 -15.74 -13.41 -0.65
N SER A 81 -15.64 -14.54 0.02
CA SER A 81 -15.17 -14.58 1.41
C SER A 81 -13.67 -14.35 1.53
N THR A 82 -12.92 -14.67 0.47
CA THR A 82 -11.47 -14.47 0.37
C THR A 82 -11.13 -14.02 -1.03
N MET A 83 -10.30 -12.98 -1.14
CA MET A 83 -9.87 -12.43 -2.44
C MET A 83 -8.52 -11.73 -2.33
N TRP A 84 -7.80 -11.65 -3.44
CA TRP A 84 -6.66 -10.77 -3.58
C TRP A 84 -7.12 -9.36 -3.96
N VAL A 85 -6.46 -8.35 -3.39
CA VAL A 85 -6.62 -6.93 -3.76
C VAL A 85 -5.25 -6.42 -4.17
N VAL A 86 -5.14 -5.87 -5.39
CA VAL A 86 -3.87 -5.60 -6.05
C VAL A 86 -3.84 -4.21 -6.66
N ASP A 87 -2.80 -3.45 -6.37
CA ASP A 87 -2.35 -2.33 -7.18
C ASP A 87 -0.98 -2.67 -7.78
N PRO A 88 -0.93 -2.90 -9.09
CA PRO A 88 0.32 -3.30 -9.74
C PRO A 88 1.40 -2.22 -9.72
N LEU A 89 1.03 -0.94 -9.71
CA LEU A 89 1.93 0.21 -9.64
C LEU A 89 1.23 1.40 -9.00
N ASP A 90 1.17 1.44 -7.66
CA ASP A 90 0.71 2.62 -6.94
C ASP A 90 1.75 3.75 -7.06
N GLY A 91 1.27 4.93 -7.41
CA GLY A 91 2.12 6.09 -7.60
C GLY A 91 2.67 6.22 -9.03
N THR A 92 1.86 5.99 -10.06
CA THR A 92 2.27 6.20 -11.46
C THR A 92 2.74 7.64 -11.72
N LYS A 93 2.21 8.63 -10.97
CA LYS A 93 2.74 10.01 -11.00
C LYS A 93 4.16 10.11 -10.45
N GLU A 94 4.49 9.38 -9.42
CA GLU A 94 5.83 9.26 -8.83
C GLU A 94 6.79 8.53 -9.79
N PHE A 95 6.29 7.50 -10.49
CA PHE A 95 7.01 6.80 -11.55
C PHE A 95 7.36 7.78 -12.68
N VAL A 96 6.40 8.51 -13.22
CA VAL A 96 6.60 9.49 -14.30
C VAL A 96 7.56 10.62 -13.86
N LYS A 97 7.50 11.07 -12.62
CA LYS A 97 8.42 12.07 -12.05
C LYS A 97 9.80 11.55 -11.71
N ARG A 98 10.06 10.26 -11.86
CA ARG A 98 11.35 9.61 -11.54
C ARG A 98 11.83 9.81 -10.10
N ASN A 99 10.92 9.92 -9.11
CA ASN A 99 11.33 10.08 -7.71
C ASN A 99 11.55 8.76 -6.95
N GLY A 100 11.17 7.61 -7.56
CA GLY A 100 11.38 6.29 -6.99
C GLY A 100 10.40 5.88 -5.88
N GLU A 101 9.42 6.69 -5.56
CA GLU A 101 8.46 6.46 -4.47
C GLU A 101 7.16 5.80 -4.98
N PHE A 102 7.26 4.85 -5.88
CA PHE A 102 6.15 4.02 -6.37
C PHE A 102 6.25 2.61 -5.81
N THR A 103 5.11 1.94 -5.68
CA THR A 103 5.04 0.64 -5.00
C THR A 103 4.21 -0.39 -5.77
N VAL A 104 4.47 -1.67 -5.51
CA VAL A 104 3.60 -2.79 -5.87
C VAL A 104 2.87 -3.22 -4.61
N ASN A 105 1.55 -3.23 -4.62
CA ASN A 105 0.72 -3.54 -3.47
C ASN A 105 -0.09 -4.80 -3.72
N ILE A 106 0.04 -5.81 -2.84
CA ILE A 106 -0.72 -7.06 -2.91
C ILE A 106 -1.25 -7.38 -1.51
N ALA A 107 -2.56 -7.55 -1.38
CA ALA A 107 -3.22 -7.92 -0.14
C ALA A 107 -4.08 -9.17 -0.31
N LEU A 108 -4.18 -9.99 0.72
CA LEU A 108 -5.24 -10.98 0.87
C LEU A 108 -6.26 -10.46 1.87
N VAL A 109 -7.51 -10.41 1.44
CA VAL A 109 -8.65 -9.98 2.25
C VAL A 109 -9.54 -11.17 2.54
N GLU A 110 -9.86 -11.40 3.81
CA GLU A 110 -10.78 -12.44 4.27
C GLU A 110 -11.95 -11.78 5.03
N ASN A 111 -13.17 -12.05 4.62
CA ASN A 111 -14.38 -11.49 5.23
C ASN A 111 -14.27 -9.97 5.42
N ASN A 112 -13.97 -9.26 4.34
CA ASN A 112 -13.80 -7.80 4.26
C ASN A 112 -12.66 -7.21 5.10
N THR A 113 -11.80 -8.05 5.70
CA THR A 113 -10.66 -7.64 6.53
C THR A 113 -9.34 -8.05 5.87
N PRO A 114 -8.35 -7.17 5.74
CA PRO A 114 -7.06 -7.54 5.20
C PRO A 114 -6.25 -8.34 6.22
N VAL A 115 -5.79 -9.53 5.83
CA VAL A 115 -5.11 -10.48 6.71
C VAL A 115 -3.65 -10.71 6.34
N LEU A 116 -3.28 -10.35 5.11
CA LEU A 116 -1.92 -10.41 4.58
C LEU A 116 -1.69 -9.20 3.68
N GLY A 117 -0.51 -8.60 3.78
CA GLY A 117 -0.11 -7.50 2.92
C GLY A 117 1.36 -7.60 2.52
N VAL A 118 1.62 -7.21 1.28
CA VAL A 118 2.95 -7.03 0.72
C VAL A 118 3.00 -5.70 -0.02
N ILE A 119 3.98 -4.87 0.29
CA ILE A 119 4.31 -3.63 -0.43
C ILE A 119 5.78 -3.68 -0.80
N TYR A 120 6.06 -3.71 -2.09
CA TYR A 120 7.41 -3.66 -2.61
C TYR A 120 7.70 -2.30 -3.23
N VAL A 121 8.87 -1.72 -2.92
CA VAL A 121 9.37 -0.45 -3.46
C VAL A 121 10.52 -0.77 -4.43
N PRO A 122 10.25 -0.94 -5.73
CA PRO A 122 11.23 -1.50 -6.66
C PRO A 122 12.50 -0.66 -6.79
N ALA A 123 12.36 0.66 -6.85
CA ALA A 123 13.48 1.58 -7.00
C ALA A 123 14.44 1.57 -5.78
N LEU A 124 13.92 1.27 -4.59
CA LEU A 124 14.69 1.20 -3.34
C LEU A 124 15.10 -0.23 -2.97
N LYS A 125 14.57 -1.24 -3.66
CA LYS A 125 14.73 -2.66 -3.34
C LYS A 125 14.35 -3.00 -1.89
N ILE A 126 13.32 -2.33 -1.36
CA ILE A 126 12.78 -2.52 -0.01
C ILE A 126 11.41 -3.16 -0.12
N ILE A 127 11.15 -4.15 0.71
CA ILE A 127 9.84 -4.81 0.82
C ILE A 127 9.32 -4.73 2.24
N TYR A 128 8.03 -4.42 2.37
CA TYR A 128 7.26 -4.48 3.60
C TYR A 128 6.23 -5.58 3.45
N TYR A 129 6.09 -6.43 4.45
CA TYR A 129 5.10 -7.50 4.42
C TYR A 129 4.68 -7.91 5.82
N GLY A 130 3.48 -8.46 5.93
CA GLY A 130 2.98 -8.92 7.23
C GLY A 130 1.75 -9.78 7.12
N THR A 131 1.53 -10.54 8.19
CA THR A 131 0.30 -11.28 8.45
C THR A 131 -0.05 -11.16 9.93
N MET A 132 -1.35 -11.26 10.26
CA MET A 132 -1.80 -11.21 11.65
C MET A 132 -1.14 -12.29 12.52
N GLU A 133 -0.81 -13.46 11.94
CA GLU A 133 -0.19 -14.58 12.65
C GLU A 133 1.30 -14.33 12.97
N LYS A 134 2.04 -13.70 12.04
CA LYS A 134 3.51 -13.59 12.13
C LYS A 134 4.00 -12.21 12.54
N GLY A 135 3.16 -11.20 12.46
CA GLY A 135 3.54 -9.80 12.58
C GLY A 135 4.01 -9.22 11.26
N ALA A 136 4.55 -8.00 11.31
CA ALA A 136 5.00 -7.24 10.17
C ALA A 136 6.53 -7.17 10.09
N PHE A 137 7.06 -7.08 8.87
CA PHE A 137 8.49 -7.09 8.59
C PHE A 137 8.85 -6.12 7.46
N LYS A 138 10.08 -5.60 7.55
CA LYS A 138 10.76 -4.86 6.49
C LYS A 138 12.00 -5.65 6.08
N GLY A 139 12.28 -5.73 4.78
CA GLY A 139 13.47 -6.42 4.28
C GLY A 139 14.06 -5.76 3.05
N ALA A 140 15.28 -6.13 2.71
CA ALA A 140 15.89 -5.83 1.42
C ALA A 140 15.60 -6.95 0.42
N VAL A 141 15.50 -6.61 -0.86
CA VAL A 141 15.23 -7.58 -1.93
C VAL A 141 16.50 -7.85 -2.74
N ASP A 142 16.83 -9.11 -2.88
CA ASP A 142 17.74 -9.60 -3.90
C ASP A 142 16.92 -9.90 -5.17
N ALA A 143 17.07 -9.06 -6.17
CA ALA A 143 16.34 -9.13 -7.42
C ALA A 143 16.75 -10.33 -8.29
N ASP A 144 17.96 -10.84 -8.14
CA ASP A 144 18.48 -11.96 -8.94
C ASP A 144 17.90 -13.30 -8.47
N THR A 145 17.68 -13.42 -7.16
CA THR A 145 17.15 -14.64 -6.54
C THR A 145 15.68 -14.55 -6.15
N LEU A 146 15.02 -13.40 -6.38
CA LEU A 146 13.65 -13.09 -5.93
C LEU A 146 13.44 -13.38 -4.43
N SER A 147 14.45 -13.11 -3.63
CA SER A 147 14.45 -13.41 -2.20
C SER A 147 14.50 -12.16 -1.33
N VAL A 148 13.98 -12.29 -0.11
CA VAL A 148 14.04 -11.23 0.90
C VAL A 148 15.18 -11.50 1.86
N MET A 149 16.03 -10.48 2.03
CA MET A 149 17.19 -10.51 2.92
C MET A 149 17.07 -9.46 4.02
N HIS A 150 17.91 -9.59 5.05
CA HIS A 150 18.01 -8.59 6.13
C HIS A 150 16.67 -8.16 6.72
N THR A 151 15.84 -9.16 7.04
CA THR A 151 14.50 -8.94 7.57
C THR A 151 14.55 -8.39 8.99
N LEU A 152 13.84 -7.28 9.21
CA LEU A 152 13.64 -6.66 10.51
C LEU A 152 12.14 -6.70 10.87
N ARG A 153 11.81 -7.05 12.11
CA ARG A 153 10.43 -7.04 12.59
C ARG A 153 10.01 -5.61 12.92
N MET A 154 8.82 -5.22 12.50
CA MET A 154 8.24 -3.91 12.78
C MET A 154 7.28 -3.95 13.98
N PRO A 155 7.09 -2.83 14.71
CA PRO A 155 7.76 -1.55 14.49
C PRO A 155 9.27 -1.63 14.83
N LEU A 156 10.10 -0.82 14.14
CA LEU A 156 11.56 -0.78 14.35
C LEU A 156 11.91 0.12 15.55
N ASN A 157 11.12 1.14 15.78
CA ASN A 157 11.32 2.11 16.84
C ASN A 157 10.03 2.27 17.65
N HIS A 158 10.19 2.48 18.96
CA HIS A 158 9.15 3.08 19.77
C HIS A 158 9.26 4.59 19.62
N LEU A 159 8.19 5.22 19.14
CA LEU A 159 8.17 6.67 18.97
C LEU A 159 7.93 7.34 20.33
N GLU A 160 8.71 8.38 20.59
CA GLU A 160 8.47 9.24 21.73
C GLU A 160 7.19 10.07 21.51
N GLU A 161 6.54 10.48 22.60
CA GLU A 161 5.30 11.27 22.52
C GLU A 161 5.54 12.64 21.88
N THR A 162 6.76 13.18 22.01
CA THR A 162 7.14 14.49 21.45
C THR A 162 8.54 14.46 20.84
N PRO A 163 8.73 15.02 19.64
CA PRO A 163 7.70 15.64 18.80
C PRO A 163 6.78 14.57 18.17
N TYR A 164 5.47 14.82 18.18
CA TYR A 164 4.51 13.94 17.55
C TYR A 164 4.68 13.98 16.02
N THR A 165 4.91 12.85 15.38
CA THR A 165 5.26 12.80 13.96
C THR A 165 4.07 12.30 13.13
N VAL A 166 3.74 13.01 12.06
CA VAL A 166 2.65 12.71 11.14
C VAL A 166 3.21 12.53 9.73
N VAL A 167 2.75 11.51 9.02
CA VAL A 167 3.03 11.40 7.59
C VAL A 167 2.08 12.29 6.81
N ALA A 168 2.60 13.05 5.86
CA ALA A 168 1.80 13.88 4.97
C ALA A 168 2.16 13.63 3.49
N SER A 169 1.21 13.90 2.59
CA SER A 169 1.48 13.86 1.17
C SER A 169 2.36 15.04 0.75
N ARG A 170 3.38 14.78 -0.08
CA ARG A 170 4.24 15.83 -0.64
C ARG A 170 3.48 16.78 -1.58
N SER A 171 2.55 16.24 -2.33
CA SER A 171 1.92 16.91 -3.47
C SER A 171 0.46 17.29 -3.25
N HIS A 172 -0.22 16.69 -2.26
CA HIS A 172 -1.67 16.79 -2.10
C HIS A 172 -2.05 16.82 -0.61
N MET A 173 -1.89 17.98 0.04
CA MET A 173 -2.52 18.24 1.33
C MET A 173 -3.85 18.94 1.09
N SER A 174 -4.96 18.26 1.39
CA SER A 174 -6.28 18.88 1.38
C SER A 174 -6.44 19.87 2.54
N PRO A 175 -7.34 20.86 2.44
CA PRO A 175 -7.65 21.74 3.56
C PRO A 175 -8.03 20.99 4.84
N GLU A 176 -8.72 19.85 4.70
CA GLU A 176 -9.15 19.00 5.80
C GLU A 176 -7.94 18.33 6.47
N THR A 177 -6.95 17.89 5.69
CA THR A 177 -5.71 17.32 6.24
C THR A 177 -4.91 18.39 7.00
N VAL A 178 -4.85 19.62 6.48
CA VAL A 178 -4.20 20.74 7.17
C VAL A 178 -4.90 21.04 8.50
N ALA A 179 -6.23 21.12 8.50
CA ALA A 179 -7.03 21.36 9.70
C ALA A 179 -6.83 20.24 10.74
N TYR A 180 -6.79 18.97 10.29
CA TYR A 180 -6.53 17.84 11.15
C TYR A 180 -5.16 17.94 11.85
N ILE A 181 -4.10 18.25 11.10
CA ILE A 181 -2.74 18.41 11.65
C ILE A 181 -2.69 19.61 12.64
N GLU A 182 -3.42 20.68 12.37
CA GLU A 182 -3.48 21.83 13.28
C GLU A 182 -4.17 21.48 14.59
N ASN A 183 -5.23 20.67 14.56
CA ASN A 183 -5.88 20.14 15.76
C ASN A 183 -4.91 19.26 16.56
N LEU A 184 -4.15 18.39 15.88
CA LEU A 184 -3.11 17.59 16.56
C LEU A 184 -2.05 18.45 17.24
N ARG A 185 -1.65 19.59 16.66
CA ARG A 185 -0.73 20.54 17.32
C ARG A 185 -1.31 21.13 18.60
N GLN A 186 -2.61 21.39 18.63
CA GLN A 186 -3.27 21.87 19.84
C GLN A 186 -3.34 20.81 20.94
N GLU A 187 -3.49 19.53 20.57
CA GLU A 187 -3.62 18.41 21.52
C GLU A 187 -2.27 17.86 21.96
N LYS A 188 -1.32 17.71 21.05
CA LYS A 188 -0.04 17.01 21.24
C LYS A 188 1.16 17.94 21.41
N GLY A 189 0.99 19.25 21.14
CA GLY A 189 2.09 20.22 21.14
C GLY A 189 2.86 20.21 19.82
N GLU A 190 4.18 19.98 19.86
CA GLU A 190 5.00 19.98 18.66
C GLU A 190 4.65 18.79 17.74
N VAL A 191 4.28 19.09 16.49
CA VAL A 191 4.00 18.09 15.45
C VAL A 191 4.98 18.25 14.29
N GLN A 192 5.79 17.23 14.06
CA GLN A 192 6.66 17.12 12.89
C GLN A 192 5.97 16.41 11.74
N MET A 193 6.40 16.69 10.51
CA MET A 193 5.86 16.06 9.31
C MET A 193 6.96 15.34 8.53
N VAL A 194 6.69 14.06 8.22
CA VAL A 194 7.47 13.26 7.29
C VAL A 194 6.69 13.14 5.98
N GLN A 195 7.39 13.28 4.87
CA GLN A 195 6.78 13.18 3.54
C GLN A 195 7.09 11.83 2.90
N GLY A 196 6.14 11.32 2.12
CA GLY A 196 6.31 10.11 1.33
C GLY A 196 5.34 10.08 0.14
N GLY A 197 5.67 9.28 -0.87
CA GLY A 197 4.81 8.95 -2.00
C GLY A 197 4.06 7.64 -1.79
N SER A 198 3.00 7.39 -2.57
CA SER A 198 2.35 6.09 -2.69
C SER A 198 1.99 5.48 -1.33
N SER A 199 1.90 4.17 -1.25
CA SER A 199 1.63 3.39 -0.03
C SER A 199 2.80 3.37 0.98
N LEU A 200 3.98 3.91 0.64
CA LEU A 200 5.07 4.12 1.59
C LEU A 200 4.65 4.91 2.83
N LYS A 201 3.68 5.81 2.70
CA LYS A 201 3.14 6.59 3.81
C LYS A 201 2.54 5.70 4.92
N ILE A 202 1.86 4.62 4.53
CA ILE A 202 1.31 3.64 5.47
C ILE A 202 2.43 2.81 6.08
N CYS A 203 3.43 2.44 5.26
CA CYS A 203 4.61 1.70 5.73
C CYS A 203 5.40 2.48 6.79
N TYR A 204 5.52 3.80 6.67
CA TYR A 204 6.21 4.63 7.67
C TYR A 204 5.53 4.59 9.04
N VAL A 205 4.20 4.48 9.09
CA VAL A 205 3.48 4.28 10.35
C VAL A 205 3.75 2.88 10.91
N ALA A 206 3.67 1.84 10.07
CA ALA A 206 3.95 0.47 10.49
C ALA A 206 5.40 0.27 10.96
N GLU A 207 6.35 1.02 10.37
CA GLU A 207 7.78 0.97 10.71
C GLU A 207 8.09 1.68 12.03
N GLY A 208 7.24 2.59 12.49
CA GLY A 208 7.50 3.45 13.63
C GLY A 208 8.35 4.67 13.26
N VAL A 209 8.21 5.20 12.04
CA VAL A 209 8.78 6.48 11.60
C VAL A 209 7.84 7.63 11.96
N ALA A 210 6.54 7.36 12.00
CA ALA A 210 5.51 8.32 12.38
C ALA A 210 4.38 7.63 13.17
N GLN A 211 3.73 8.41 14.04
CA GLN A 211 2.59 7.91 14.81
C GLN A 211 1.32 7.81 13.98
N GLN A 212 1.10 8.75 13.03
CA GLN A 212 -0.13 8.78 12.25
C GLN A 212 0.09 9.16 10.79
N TYR A 213 -0.86 8.69 9.96
CA TYR A 213 -1.05 9.15 8.59
C TYR A 213 -2.54 9.44 8.33
N PRO A 214 -2.96 10.71 8.37
CA PRO A 214 -4.30 11.12 7.94
C PRO A 214 -4.35 11.19 6.41
N ARG A 215 -5.35 10.55 5.81
CA ARG A 215 -5.66 10.64 4.38
C ARG A 215 -7.12 11.10 4.22
N LEU A 216 -7.32 12.42 4.17
CA LEU A 216 -8.61 13.06 4.00
C LEU A 216 -8.75 13.51 2.53
N GLY A 217 -8.80 12.55 1.64
CA GLY A 217 -8.92 12.72 0.20
C GLY A 217 -9.09 11.36 -0.50
N PRO A 218 -9.49 11.35 -1.78
CA PRO A 218 -9.85 10.13 -2.50
C PRO A 218 -8.67 9.16 -2.64
N THR A 219 -8.96 7.88 -2.43
CA THR A 219 -8.10 6.71 -2.69
C THR A 219 -8.99 5.51 -2.99
N MET A 220 -8.41 4.46 -3.54
CA MET A 220 -9.12 3.22 -3.85
C MET A 220 -8.76 2.11 -2.85
N GLU A 221 -9.53 1.02 -2.84
CA GLU A 221 -9.26 -0.12 -1.95
C GLU A 221 -7.89 -0.74 -2.19
N TRP A 222 -7.42 -0.80 -3.44
CA TRP A 222 -6.13 -1.39 -3.80
C TRP A 222 -4.93 -0.53 -3.36
N ASP A 223 -5.09 0.79 -3.18
CA ASP A 223 -4.05 1.67 -2.62
C ASP A 223 -3.81 1.39 -1.13
N THR A 224 -4.79 0.82 -0.43
CA THR A 224 -4.82 0.79 1.04
C THR A 224 -4.75 -0.60 1.64
N ALA A 225 -5.30 -1.63 0.99
CA ALA A 225 -5.48 -2.96 1.58
C ALA A 225 -4.16 -3.61 2.06
N ALA A 226 -3.10 -3.53 1.25
CA ALA A 226 -1.80 -4.09 1.61
C ALA A 226 -1.17 -3.37 2.81
N GLY A 227 -1.20 -2.04 2.77
CA GLY A 227 -0.70 -1.21 3.87
C GLY A 227 -1.48 -1.42 5.16
N HIS A 228 -2.80 -1.54 5.08
CA HIS A 228 -3.65 -1.82 6.24
C HIS A 228 -3.29 -3.16 6.90
N ALA A 229 -3.14 -4.24 6.10
CA ALA A 229 -2.71 -5.53 6.63
C ALA A 229 -1.35 -5.44 7.35
N ILE A 230 -0.39 -4.70 6.77
CA ILE A 230 0.95 -4.52 7.33
C ILE A 230 0.90 -3.72 8.64
N VAL A 231 0.18 -2.60 8.67
CA VAL A 231 0.05 -1.76 9.87
C VAL A 231 -0.63 -2.52 10.99
N LYS A 232 -1.68 -3.26 10.67
CA LYS A 232 -2.39 -4.11 11.63
C LYS A 232 -1.51 -5.22 12.18
N ALA A 233 -0.70 -5.86 11.32
CA ALA A 233 0.28 -6.87 11.73
C ALA A 233 1.44 -6.28 12.57
N ALA A 234 1.70 -4.96 12.47
CA ALA A 234 2.64 -4.23 13.32
C ALA A 234 2.02 -3.77 14.65
N GLY A 235 0.72 -3.99 14.88
CA GLY A 235 0.01 -3.62 16.10
C GLY A 235 -0.74 -2.29 16.04
N GLY A 236 -0.74 -1.61 14.87
CA GLY A 236 -1.53 -0.43 14.60
C GLY A 236 -2.90 -0.74 13.97
N GLU A 237 -3.58 0.27 13.46
CA GLU A 237 -4.86 0.11 12.78
C GLU A 237 -5.12 1.26 11.79
N MET A 238 -6.02 1.02 10.83
CA MET A 238 -6.52 2.02 9.90
C MET A 238 -8.01 2.26 10.14
N TYR A 239 -8.36 3.46 10.54
CA TYR A 239 -9.72 3.85 10.90
C TYR A 239 -10.36 4.72 9.83
N ASN A 240 -11.64 4.48 9.54
CA ASN A 240 -12.47 5.43 8.82
C ASN A 240 -12.56 6.73 9.62
N ALA A 241 -12.21 7.85 9.00
CA ALA A 241 -12.14 9.16 9.66
C ALA A 241 -13.50 9.71 10.12
N GLU A 242 -14.60 9.24 9.53
CA GLU A 242 -15.94 9.68 9.87
C GLU A 242 -16.57 8.83 10.99
N THR A 243 -16.39 7.51 10.92
CA THR A 243 -17.06 6.58 11.86
C THR A 243 -16.17 6.15 13.03
N GLY A 244 -14.86 6.26 12.89
CA GLY A 244 -13.91 5.75 13.86
C GLY A 244 -13.75 4.23 13.86
N GLU A 245 -14.46 3.51 13.00
CA GLU A 245 -14.38 2.06 12.87
C GLU A 245 -13.24 1.65 11.92
N PRO A 246 -12.68 0.43 12.04
CA PRO A 246 -11.70 -0.06 11.10
C PRO A 246 -12.21 -0.03 9.65
N VAL A 247 -11.34 0.32 8.70
CA VAL A 247 -11.67 0.31 7.27
C VAL A 247 -11.92 -1.13 6.80
N VAL A 248 -12.98 -1.31 6.00
CA VAL A 248 -13.36 -2.60 5.41
C VAL A 248 -13.24 -2.56 3.89
N TYR A 249 -13.13 -3.73 3.27
CA TYR A 249 -12.84 -3.94 1.86
C TYR A 249 -13.93 -4.73 1.15
N ASN A 250 -13.85 -4.79 -0.18
CA ASN A 250 -14.86 -5.43 -1.04
C ASN A 250 -16.22 -4.75 -0.93
N LYS A 251 -16.23 -3.45 -0.85
CA LYS A 251 -17.47 -2.65 -0.85
C LYS A 251 -18.07 -2.56 -2.27
N GLU A 252 -19.33 -2.15 -2.38
CA GLU A 252 -19.94 -1.85 -3.67
C GLU A 252 -19.19 -0.71 -4.38
N ASP A 253 -19.01 0.40 -3.68
CA ASP A 253 -18.10 1.48 -4.08
C ASP A 253 -16.69 1.15 -3.61
N LEU A 254 -15.77 1.00 -4.55
CA LEU A 254 -14.38 0.65 -4.31
C LEU A 254 -13.50 1.84 -3.83
N HIS A 255 -14.07 3.04 -3.72
CA HIS A 255 -13.36 4.13 -3.05
C HIS A 255 -13.14 3.79 -1.57
N SER A 256 -11.94 4.00 -1.08
CA SER A 256 -11.68 4.00 0.36
C SER A 256 -12.36 5.21 1.01
N PRO A 257 -12.95 5.07 2.21
CA PRO A 257 -13.35 6.24 2.98
C PRO A 257 -12.11 7.11 3.28
N TRP A 258 -12.31 8.32 3.68
CA TRP A 258 -11.23 9.07 4.35
C TRP A 258 -10.79 8.30 5.58
N PHE A 259 -9.49 8.21 5.81
CA PHE A 259 -8.96 7.36 6.86
C PHE A 259 -7.80 7.98 7.63
N ILE A 260 -7.58 7.43 8.81
CA ILE A 260 -6.44 7.74 9.66
C ILE A 260 -5.75 6.43 10.00
N VAL A 261 -4.49 6.30 9.58
CA VAL A 261 -3.62 5.21 10.02
C VAL A 261 -3.00 5.61 11.34
N LYS A 262 -3.08 4.72 12.34
CA LYS A 262 -2.43 4.89 13.64
C LYS A 262 -1.45 3.76 13.89
N GLY A 263 -0.27 4.11 14.36
CA GLY A 263 0.75 3.16 14.77
C GLY A 263 0.44 2.49 16.10
N TYR A 264 1.34 1.61 16.53
CA TYR A 264 1.19 0.79 17.74
C TYR A 264 0.97 1.62 19.01
N ASP A 265 1.63 2.78 19.14
CA ASP A 265 1.59 3.64 20.33
C ASP A 265 0.92 5.01 20.07
N ALA A 266 0.03 5.11 19.09
CA ALA A 266 -0.56 6.38 18.66
C ALA A 266 -1.93 6.69 19.30
#